data_5df9f87446efa9b0dab257541c7739ed
#
_entry.id   5df9f87446efa9b0dab257541c7739ed
#
_cell.length_a   1.000
_cell.length_b   1.000
_cell.length_c   1.000
_cell.angle_alpha   90.00
_cell.angle_beta   90.00
_cell.angle_gamma   90.00
#
_symmetry.space_group_name_H-M   'P 1'
#
loop_
_entity.id
_entity.type
_entity.pdbx_description
1 polymer ?
#
loop_
_entity_poly.entity_id
_entity_poly.type
_entity_poly.pdbx_seq_one_letter_code
_entity_poly.pdbx_strand_id
1 'polypeptide(L)'
;YNSGFPEGVWTYWNSKGKKDFDFDFGKDLEHIALENLSEQEGVFYKVGNSGPFTGVITQENQEVGYLFLGRVNEGKKDGPWVKWFPSGKEVPEILLTDVPQPEPAIPWSGNKEEQGQFKDGKREGEWTFWHDNEHMKSTGFYKEGTMNGPWKFFYLNGVKEKEGVLVDGNADGPWTFWDKNALKIQEGIFKDGIKEGKWTAWFDDGRSTEGHYTNGKKNETWTSWWDHDRTRKEMQGKYRDGKMIDKWYFYDKNGNLKEIRYFSPDFD
;
A
#
# COMPACT_ATOMS: atom_id res chain seq x y z
N TYR A 1 -17.23 -30.42 -9.46
CA TYR A 1 -16.31 -30.40 -10.62
C TYR A 1 -17.09 -30.62 -11.90
N ASN A 2 -17.02 -29.64 -12.80
CA ASN A 2 -17.38 -29.87 -14.18
C ASN A 2 -16.08 -29.87 -15.00
N SER A 3 -15.83 -30.90 -15.78
CA SER A 3 -14.60 -31.05 -16.60
C SER A 3 -13.26 -31.07 -15.82
N GLY A 4 -13.24 -31.39 -14.52
CA GLY A 4 -12.02 -31.48 -13.71
C GLY A 4 -11.55 -30.17 -13.09
N PHE A 5 -12.24 -29.06 -13.28
CA PHE A 5 -11.91 -27.75 -12.69
C PHE A 5 -12.81 -27.40 -11.49
N PRO A 6 -12.32 -26.59 -10.53
CA PRO A 6 -13.10 -26.15 -9.40
C PRO A 6 -14.27 -25.22 -9.81
N GLU A 7 -15.40 -25.35 -9.11
CA GLU A 7 -16.59 -24.50 -9.28
C GLU A 7 -17.01 -23.90 -7.95
N GLY A 8 -17.66 -22.74 -7.98
CA GLY A 8 -18.14 -22.06 -6.79
C GLY A 8 -17.02 -21.46 -5.92
N VAL A 9 -17.33 -21.24 -4.65
CA VAL A 9 -16.40 -20.60 -3.71
C VAL A 9 -15.48 -21.64 -3.09
N TRP A 10 -14.18 -21.45 -3.25
CA TRP A 10 -13.14 -22.26 -2.66
C TRP A 10 -12.36 -21.45 -1.63
N THR A 11 -12.17 -22.06 -0.45
CA THR A 11 -11.38 -21.44 0.62
C THR A 11 -9.93 -21.88 0.52
N TYR A 12 -9.04 -20.91 0.50
CA TYR A 12 -7.59 -21.11 0.54
C TYR A 12 -7.07 -20.87 1.96
N TRP A 13 -6.07 -21.66 2.34
CA TRP A 13 -5.48 -21.64 3.66
C TRP A 13 -3.97 -21.36 3.53
N ASN A 14 -3.39 -20.60 4.44
CA ASN A 14 -1.95 -20.33 4.42
C ASN A 14 -1.14 -21.50 4.99
N SER A 15 0.20 -21.42 4.88
CA SER A 15 1.14 -22.45 5.38
C SER A 15 1.03 -22.74 6.89
N LYS A 16 0.34 -21.89 7.65
CA LYS A 16 0.08 -22.06 9.09
C LYS A 16 -1.31 -22.67 9.37
N GLY A 17 -2.02 -23.14 8.33
CA GLY A 17 -3.35 -23.74 8.46
C GLY A 17 -4.45 -22.73 8.81
N LYS A 18 -4.22 -21.43 8.64
CA LYS A 18 -5.22 -20.38 8.83
C LYS A 18 -5.87 -20.02 7.51
N LYS A 19 -7.21 -19.82 7.50
CA LYS A 19 -7.93 -19.31 6.34
C LYS A 19 -7.26 -18.04 5.81
N ASP A 20 -6.95 -18.03 4.54
CA ASP A 20 -6.27 -16.94 3.86
C ASP A 20 -7.25 -16.09 3.05
N PHE A 21 -7.94 -16.71 2.09
CA PHE A 21 -8.97 -16.04 1.29
C PHE A 21 -9.96 -17.05 0.69
N ASP A 22 -11.07 -16.54 0.19
CA ASP A 22 -12.00 -17.28 -0.66
C ASP A 22 -11.87 -16.79 -2.10
N PHE A 23 -11.86 -17.73 -3.04
CA PHE A 23 -11.94 -17.43 -4.46
C PHE A 23 -13.20 -18.04 -5.05
N ASP A 24 -14.03 -17.20 -5.66
CA ASP A 24 -15.22 -17.66 -6.37
C ASP A 24 -14.90 -17.94 -7.84
N PHE A 25 -14.75 -19.20 -8.16
CA PHE A 25 -14.54 -19.66 -9.53
C PHE A 25 -15.77 -19.45 -10.43
N GLY A 26 -16.94 -19.13 -9.85
CA GLY A 26 -18.18 -19.09 -10.57
C GLY A 26 -18.71 -20.51 -10.86
N LYS A 27 -19.81 -20.58 -11.59
CA LYS A 27 -20.43 -21.82 -12.06
C LYS A 27 -20.33 -21.88 -13.58
N ASP A 28 -19.97 -23.04 -14.09
CA ASP A 28 -19.86 -23.30 -15.54
C ASP A 28 -18.89 -22.35 -16.29
N LEU A 29 -17.91 -21.74 -15.59
CA LEU A 29 -16.90 -20.92 -16.24
C LEU A 29 -15.76 -21.78 -16.78
N GLU A 30 -15.27 -21.40 -17.96
CA GLU A 30 -14.09 -22.01 -18.53
C GLU A 30 -12.82 -21.57 -17.79
N HIS A 31 -11.93 -22.52 -17.53
CA HIS A 31 -10.60 -22.26 -16.98
C HIS A 31 -9.57 -22.35 -18.11
N ILE A 32 -8.70 -21.36 -18.21
CA ILE A 32 -7.67 -21.30 -19.23
C ILE A 32 -6.34 -20.81 -18.66
N ALA A 33 -5.26 -21.43 -19.11
CA ALA A 33 -3.92 -20.96 -18.78
C ALA A 33 -3.63 -19.65 -19.52
N LEU A 34 -2.95 -18.71 -18.84
CA LEU A 34 -2.63 -17.38 -19.38
C LEU A 34 -1.88 -17.46 -20.72
N GLU A 35 -1.04 -18.47 -20.92
CA GLU A 35 -0.28 -18.70 -22.16
C GLU A 35 -1.16 -18.98 -23.38
N ASN A 36 -2.41 -19.41 -23.17
CA ASN A 36 -3.40 -19.67 -24.22
C ASN A 36 -4.29 -18.46 -24.52
N LEU A 37 -3.95 -17.30 -23.96
CA LEU A 37 -4.62 -16.03 -24.18
C LEU A 37 -3.69 -15.02 -24.87
N SER A 38 -4.29 -14.14 -25.64
CA SER A 38 -3.67 -12.91 -26.13
C SER A 38 -4.34 -11.71 -25.46
N GLU A 39 -3.58 -10.70 -25.09
CA GLU A 39 -4.11 -9.45 -24.54
C GLU A 39 -3.93 -8.33 -25.58
N GLN A 40 -5.02 -7.62 -25.88
CA GLN A 40 -5.03 -6.48 -26.78
C GLN A 40 -5.78 -5.34 -26.09
N GLU A 41 -5.08 -4.24 -25.84
CA GLU A 41 -5.65 -3.05 -25.17
C GLU A 41 -6.36 -3.36 -23.84
N GLY A 42 -5.82 -4.30 -23.05
CA GLY A 42 -6.39 -4.73 -21.77
C GLY A 42 -7.57 -5.70 -21.87
N VAL A 43 -7.85 -6.22 -23.08
CA VAL A 43 -8.90 -7.21 -23.34
C VAL A 43 -8.27 -8.55 -23.69
N PHE A 44 -8.69 -9.61 -22.99
CA PHE A 44 -8.20 -10.97 -23.19
C PHE A 44 -9.03 -11.73 -24.22
N TYR A 45 -8.35 -12.42 -25.13
CA TYR A 45 -8.90 -13.28 -26.17
C TYR A 45 -8.24 -14.65 -26.11
N LYS A 46 -8.99 -15.72 -26.40
CA LYS A 46 -8.34 -17.02 -26.65
C LYS A 46 -7.53 -16.96 -27.92
N VAL A 47 -6.34 -17.56 -27.88
CA VAL A 47 -5.53 -17.71 -29.08
C VAL A 47 -6.34 -18.43 -30.18
N GLY A 48 -6.44 -17.81 -31.35
CA GLY A 48 -7.22 -18.33 -32.49
C GLY A 48 -8.70 -18.00 -32.48
N ASN A 49 -9.23 -17.29 -31.47
CA ASN A 49 -10.63 -16.84 -31.43
C ASN A 49 -10.72 -15.30 -31.58
N SER A 50 -11.82 -14.85 -32.18
CA SER A 50 -12.07 -13.41 -32.39
C SER A 50 -12.92 -12.75 -31.32
N GLY A 51 -13.57 -13.51 -30.43
CA GLY A 51 -14.40 -13.00 -29.36
C GLY A 51 -13.62 -12.85 -28.05
N PRO A 52 -13.97 -11.87 -27.21
CA PRO A 52 -13.36 -11.71 -25.90
C PRO A 52 -13.64 -12.91 -24.99
N PHE A 53 -12.69 -13.24 -24.12
CA PHE A 53 -12.78 -14.39 -23.23
C PHE A 53 -13.61 -14.08 -21.98
N THR A 54 -14.43 -15.03 -21.55
CA THR A 54 -15.08 -15.02 -20.23
C THR A 54 -14.76 -16.31 -19.50
N GLY A 55 -14.22 -16.22 -18.28
CA GLY A 55 -13.82 -17.39 -17.51
C GLY A 55 -12.83 -17.09 -16.41
N VAL A 56 -12.09 -18.11 -16.00
CA VAL A 56 -11.01 -18.03 -15.01
C VAL A 56 -9.66 -18.18 -15.73
N ILE A 57 -8.78 -17.22 -15.49
CA ILE A 57 -7.39 -17.28 -15.97
C ILE A 57 -6.52 -17.81 -14.87
N THR A 58 -5.66 -18.77 -15.20
CA THR A 58 -4.64 -19.31 -14.29
C THR A 58 -3.26 -19.18 -14.93
N GLN A 59 -2.24 -19.03 -14.10
CA GLN A 59 -0.86 -19.26 -14.49
C GLN A 59 -0.24 -20.14 -13.43
N GLU A 60 0.24 -21.30 -13.82
CA GLU A 60 0.83 -22.28 -12.95
C GLU A 60 2.32 -22.43 -13.25
N ASN A 61 3.09 -22.73 -12.22
CA ASN A 61 4.46 -23.20 -12.31
C ASN A 61 4.52 -24.57 -11.64
N GLN A 62 5.11 -25.55 -12.30
CA GLN A 62 5.16 -26.94 -11.80
C GLN A 62 5.89 -27.08 -10.48
N GLU A 63 6.80 -26.16 -10.14
CA GLU A 63 7.61 -26.21 -8.93
C GLU A 63 6.96 -25.44 -7.75
N VAL A 64 6.20 -24.37 -8.02
CA VAL A 64 5.70 -23.44 -6.98
C VAL A 64 4.16 -23.31 -6.95
N GLY A 65 3.43 -24.03 -7.81
CA GLY A 65 1.98 -23.96 -7.90
C GLY A 65 1.48 -22.72 -8.66
N TYR A 66 0.33 -22.17 -8.26
CA TYR A 66 -0.23 -21.01 -8.93
C TYR A 66 0.63 -19.76 -8.74
N LEU A 67 0.95 -19.09 -9.83
CA LEU A 67 1.53 -17.74 -9.82
C LEU A 67 0.44 -16.66 -9.94
N PHE A 68 -0.73 -17.07 -10.43
CA PHE A 68 -1.77 -16.13 -10.77
C PHE A 68 -3.14 -16.84 -10.87
N LEU A 69 -4.16 -16.20 -10.31
CA LEU A 69 -5.54 -16.64 -10.37
C LEU A 69 -6.45 -15.42 -10.51
N GLY A 70 -7.28 -15.37 -11.52
CA GLY A 70 -8.14 -14.22 -11.76
C GLY A 70 -9.37 -14.53 -12.60
N ARG A 71 -10.43 -13.78 -12.39
CA ARG A 71 -11.65 -13.83 -13.21
C ARG A 71 -11.64 -12.77 -14.29
N VAL A 72 -12.23 -13.13 -15.42
CA VAL A 72 -12.40 -12.28 -16.61
C VAL A 72 -13.82 -12.41 -17.10
N ASN A 73 -14.43 -11.30 -17.47
CA ASN A 73 -15.72 -11.21 -18.11
C ASN A 73 -15.64 -10.34 -19.37
N GLU A 74 -16.10 -10.86 -20.51
CA GLU A 74 -16.01 -10.18 -21.79
C GLU A 74 -14.60 -9.59 -22.07
N GLY A 75 -13.57 -10.38 -21.77
CA GLY A 75 -12.17 -10.01 -21.94
C GLY A 75 -11.58 -9.10 -20.87
N LYS A 76 -12.37 -8.54 -19.98
CA LYS A 76 -11.89 -7.62 -18.93
C LYS A 76 -11.77 -8.33 -17.59
N LYS A 77 -10.76 -7.97 -16.82
CA LYS A 77 -10.64 -8.43 -15.42
C LYS A 77 -11.89 -8.03 -14.66
N ASP A 78 -12.59 -9.02 -14.05
CA ASP A 78 -13.84 -8.79 -13.34
C ASP A 78 -14.03 -9.85 -12.23
N GLY A 79 -14.01 -9.43 -10.97
CA GLY A 79 -14.08 -10.30 -9.81
C GLY A 79 -12.74 -10.48 -9.11
N PRO A 80 -12.61 -11.57 -8.33
CA PRO A 80 -11.43 -11.80 -7.48
C PRO A 80 -10.16 -11.98 -8.31
N TRP A 81 -9.06 -11.51 -7.72
CA TRP A 81 -7.73 -11.51 -8.31
C TRP A 81 -6.66 -11.74 -7.26
N VAL A 82 -5.79 -12.71 -7.49
CA VAL A 82 -4.67 -13.04 -6.62
C VAL A 82 -3.44 -13.32 -7.46
N LYS A 83 -2.30 -12.77 -7.07
CA LYS A 83 -1.01 -13.01 -7.70
C LYS A 83 0.02 -13.35 -6.62
N TRP A 84 0.95 -14.25 -6.95
CA TRP A 84 2.03 -14.69 -6.08
C TRP A 84 3.39 -14.38 -6.70
N PHE A 85 4.39 -14.21 -5.84
CA PHE A 85 5.78 -14.10 -6.29
C PHE A 85 6.27 -15.45 -6.86
N PRO A 86 7.05 -15.44 -7.93
CA PRO A 86 7.64 -16.65 -8.52
C PRO A 86 8.80 -17.22 -7.66
N SER A 87 8.87 -16.93 -6.39
CA SER A 87 9.97 -17.36 -5.53
C SER A 87 9.83 -18.82 -5.14
N GLY A 88 10.71 -19.65 -5.69
CA GLY A 88 10.84 -21.09 -5.39
C GLY A 88 11.29 -21.37 -3.97
N LYS A 89 10.43 -21.20 -2.99
CA LYS A 89 10.52 -21.97 -1.77
C LYS A 89 9.69 -23.23 -2.03
N GLU A 90 10.37 -24.37 -2.07
CA GLU A 90 9.73 -25.69 -2.11
C GLU A 90 8.55 -25.71 -1.13
N VAL A 91 7.40 -26.08 -1.63
CA VAL A 91 6.25 -26.40 -0.79
C VAL A 91 6.72 -27.52 0.12
N PRO A 92 6.72 -27.40 1.45
CA PRO A 92 7.06 -28.50 2.30
C PRO A 92 6.16 -29.68 1.94
N GLU A 93 6.73 -30.82 1.67
CA GLU A 93 6.06 -32.10 1.37
C GLU A 93 5.23 -32.61 2.57
N ILE A 94 5.03 -31.77 3.56
CA ILE A 94 4.37 -32.06 4.82
C ILE A 94 2.99 -31.46 4.77
N LEU A 95 2.04 -32.25 4.39
CA LEU A 95 0.64 -32.26 4.88
C LEU A 95 -0.24 -33.21 4.04
N LEU A 96 0.31 -34.40 3.74
CA LEU A 96 -0.48 -35.51 3.18
C LEU A 96 -0.85 -36.55 4.27
N THR A 97 -0.92 -36.16 5.54
CA THR A 97 -1.31 -37.08 6.59
C THR A 97 -2.61 -36.71 7.25
N ASP A 98 -3.62 -37.56 7.01
CA ASP A 98 -4.75 -37.94 7.89
C ASP A 98 -5.86 -36.93 8.16
N VAL A 99 -6.05 -35.90 7.35
CA VAL A 99 -7.34 -35.16 7.32
C VAL A 99 -7.93 -35.34 5.92
N PRO A 100 -9.24 -35.71 5.79
CA PRO A 100 -9.88 -35.74 4.47
C PRO A 100 -9.81 -34.33 3.88
N GLN A 101 -8.85 -34.11 2.98
CA GLN A 101 -8.80 -32.92 2.17
C GLN A 101 -9.93 -33.00 1.15
N PRO A 102 -10.74 -31.94 0.96
CA PRO A 102 -11.56 -31.88 -0.25
C PRO A 102 -10.55 -31.82 -1.41
N GLU A 103 -10.47 -32.90 -2.17
CA GLU A 103 -9.64 -32.96 -3.37
C GLU A 103 -10.19 -32.03 -4.46
N PRO A 104 -9.29 -31.39 -5.22
CA PRO A 104 -7.87 -31.45 -5.12
C PRO A 104 -7.28 -30.39 -4.20
N ALA A 105 -6.33 -30.78 -3.37
CA ALA A 105 -5.45 -29.83 -2.72
C ALA A 105 -4.72 -29.06 -3.84
N ILE A 106 -5.10 -27.84 -4.09
CA ILE A 106 -4.34 -26.94 -4.96
C ILE A 106 -3.05 -26.64 -4.20
N PRO A 107 -1.88 -27.00 -4.73
CA PRO A 107 -0.63 -26.79 -4.03
C PRO A 107 -0.47 -25.29 -3.76
N TRP A 108 -0.06 -24.95 -2.54
CA TRP A 108 0.20 -23.60 -2.10
C TRP A 108 1.29 -22.99 -2.97
N SER A 109 0.94 -21.99 -3.70
CA SER A 109 1.87 -21.16 -4.42
C SER A 109 2.48 -20.14 -3.48
N GLY A 110 3.76 -20.05 -3.39
CA GLY A 110 4.58 -18.99 -2.80
C GLY A 110 3.94 -17.84 -2.03
N ASN A 111 4.72 -16.82 -1.73
CA ASN A 111 4.21 -15.63 -1.03
C ASN A 111 3.33 -14.79 -1.96
N LYS A 112 2.17 -14.36 -1.48
CA LYS A 112 1.32 -13.46 -2.27
C LYS A 112 2.06 -12.17 -2.61
N GLU A 113 1.82 -11.65 -3.81
CA GLU A 113 2.28 -10.35 -4.28
C GLU A 113 1.16 -9.31 -4.17
N GLU A 114 -0.04 -9.66 -4.66
CA GLU A 114 -1.21 -8.80 -4.58
C GLU A 114 -2.51 -9.60 -4.52
N GLN A 115 -3.52 -9.01 -3.90
CA GLN A 115 -4.87 -9.56 -3.82
C GLN A 115 -5.89 -8.43 -3.78
N GLY A 116 -7.02 -8.62 -4.48
CA GLY A 116 -8.14 -7.70 -4.48
C GLY A 116 -9.21 -8.10 -5.47
N GLN A 117 -9.96 -7.15 -5.92
CA GLN A 117 -11.00 -7.35 -6.92
C GLN A 117 -10.88 -6.34 -8.05
N PHE A 118 -11.24 -6.80 -9.25
CA PHE A 118 -11.43 -5.94 -10.39
C PHE A 118 -12.92 -5.81 -10.72
N LYS A 119 -13.27 -4.69 -11.32
CA LYS A 119 -14.56 -4.45 -11.96
C LYS A 119 -14.30 -3.77 -13.31
N ASP A 120 -14.80 -4.35 -14.40
CA ASP A 120 -14.63 -3.81 -15.75
C ASP A 120 -13.16 -3.46 -16.10
N GLY A 121 -12.19 -4.27 -15.67
CA GLY A 121 -10.76 -4.08 -15.91
C GLY A 121 -10.06 -3.12 -14.94
N LYS A 122 -10.78 -2.51 -14.01
CA LYS A 122 -10.24 -1.56 -13.03
C LYS A 122 -10.21 -2.17 -11.63
N ARG A 123 -9.16 -1.85 -10.84
CA ARG A 123 -9.15 -2.23 -9.42
C ARG A 123 -10.31 -1.56 -8.69
N GLU A 124 -11.01 -2.34 -7.86
CA GLU A 124 -12.17 -1.90 -7.09
C GLU A 124 -12.14 -2.48 -5.68
N GLY A 125 -12.63 -1.73 -4.68
CA GLY A 125 -12.69 -2.19 -3.29
C GLY A 125 -11.33 -2.30 -2.62
N GLU A 126 -11.25 -3.17 -1.61
CA GLU A 126 -10.03 -3.35 -0.83
C GLU A 126 -8.96 -4.13 -1.61
N TRP A 127 -7.72 -3.63 -1.55
CA TRP A 127 -6.53 -4.27 -2.11
C TRP A 127 -5.45 -4.39 -1.06
N THR A 128 -4.73 -5.50 -1.09
CA THR A 128 -3.55 -5.74 -0.27
C THR A 128 -2.40 -6.18 -1.15
N PHE A 129 -1.22 -5.63 -0.87
CA PHE A 129 0.04 -5.93 -1.53
C PHE A 129 1.04 -6.40 -0.48
N TRP A 130 1.92 -7.30 -0.85
CA TRP A 130 2.96 -7.85 0.01
C TRP A 130 4.35 -7.65 -0.59
N HIS A 131 5.34 -7.67 0.27
CA HIS A 131 6.74 -7.85 -0.09
C HIS A 131 7.01 -9.34 -0.30
N ASP A 132 8.12 -9.67 -0.95
CA ASP A 132 8.56 -11.04 -1.21
C ASP A 132 8.87 -11.86 0.06
N ASN A 133 9.05 -11.19 1.19
CA ASN A 133 9.27 -11.80 2.52
C ASN A 133 7.98 -12.01 3.34
N GLU A 134 6.81 -12.02 2.71
CA GLU A 134 5.46 -12.19 3.31
C GLU A 134 4.97 -11.00 4.15
N HIS A 135 5.77 -9.99 4.41
CA HIS A 135 5.28 -8.82 5.09
C HIS A 135 4.38 -7.98 4.18
N MET A 136 3.29 -7.46 4.75
CA MET A 136 2.42 -6.54 4.04
C MET A 136 3.23 -5.33 3.57
N LYS A 137 3.06 -4.94 2.30
CA LYS A 137 3.65 -3.75 1.69
C LYS A 137 2.72 -2.55 1.76
N SER A 138 1.44 -2.79 1.42
CA SER A 138 0.40 -1.76 1.54
C SER A 138 -0.99 -2.38 1.51
N THR A 139 -1.95 -1.69 2.10
CA THR A 139 -3.37 -2.03 1.99
C THR A 139 -4.22 -0.78 1.97
N GLY A 140 -5.32 -0.82 1.25
CA GLY A 140 -6.26 0.29 1.12
C GLY A 140 -7.30 0.04 0.04
N PHE A 141 -8.00 1.08 -0.34
CA PHE A 141 -9.13 0.99 -1.24
C PHE A 141 -8.85 1.60 -2.60
N TYR A 142 -9.34 0.94 -3.63
CA TYR A 142 -9.45 1.48 -4.99
C TYR A 142 -10.90 1.77 -5.34
N LYS A 143 -11.10 2.81 -6.12
CA LYS A 143 -12.35 3.16 -6.78
C LYS A 143 -12.05 3.45 -8.25
N GLU A 144 -12.68 2.71 -9.15
CA GLU A 144 -12.50 2.87 -10.61
C GLU A 144 -11.02 2.88 -11.04
N GLY A 145 -10.17 2.07 -10.39
CA GLY A 145 -8.76 1.93 -10.71
C GLY A 145 -7.83 2.94 -10.02
N THR A 146 -8.37 3.90 -9.27
CA THR A 146 -7.60 4.93 -8.55
C THR A 146 -7.62 4.66 -7.05
N MET A 147 -6.48 4.85 -6.37
CA MET A 147 -6.39 4.74 -4.92
C MET A 147 -7.30 5.78 -4.25
N ASN A 148 -8.24 5.32 -3.41
CA ASN A 148 -9.25 6.18 -2.79
C ASN A 148 -9.63 5.65 -1.40
N GLY A 149 -9.73 6.54 -0.40
CA GLY A 149 -10.00 6.13 0.98
C GLY A 149 -8.75 5.90 1.83
N PRO A 150 -8.86 5.22 2.97
CA PRO A 150 -7.73 5.00 3.88
C PRO A 150 -6.70 4.04 3.29
N TRP A 151 -5.42 4.41 3.45
CA TRP A 151 -4.27 3.62 3.02
C TRP A 151 -3.25 3.49 4.13
N LYS A 152 -2.61 2.30 4.19
CA LYS A 152 -1.46 2.00 5.05
C LYS A 152 -0.33 1.44 4.21
N PHE A 153 0.89 1.88 4.49
CA PHE A 153 2.11 1.42 3.85
C PHE A 153 3.09 0.92 4.91
N PHE A 154 3.87 -0.09 4.57
CA PHE A 154 4.77 -0.76 5.50
C PHE A 154 6.15 -0.95 4.88
N TYR A 155 7.17 -0.84 5.70
CA TYR A 155 8.54 -1.22 5.35
C TYR A 155 8.68 -2.74 5.15
N LEU A 156 9.80 -3.14 4.54
CA LEU A 156 10.14 -4.55 4.32
C LEU A 156 10.21 -5.36 5.64
N ASN A 157 10.50 -4.73 6.77
CA ASN A 157 10.50 -5.35 8.10
C ASN A 157 9.10 -5.45 8.74
N GLY A 158 8.03 -5.07 8.04
CA GLY A 158 6.64 -5.10 8.49
C GLY A 158 6.23 -3.94 9.39
N VAL A 159 7.14 -3.03 9.73
CA VAL A 159 6.81 -1.80 10.48
C VAL A 159 6.04 -0.85 9.57
N LYS A 160 5.02 -0.20 10.13
CA LYS A 160 4.27 0.82 9.40
C LYS A 160 5.18 1.98 9.00
N GLU A 161 5.16 2.36 7.72
CA GLU A 161 5.90 3.50 7.15
C GLU A 161 5.06 4.78 7.20
N LYS A 162 3.83 4.69 6.73
CA LYS A 162 2.90 5.83 6.69
C LYS A 162 1.46 5.36 6.59
N GLU A 163 0.54 6.20 7.04
CA GLU A 163 -0.90 6.03 6.82
C GLU A 163 -1.61 7.36 6.67
N GLY A 164 -2.71 7.33 5.96
CA GLY A 164 -3.57 8.48 5.73
C GLY A 164 -4.69 8.18 4.75
N VAL A 165 -5.33 9.20 4.26
CA VAL A 165 -6.41 9.10 3.28
C VAL A 165 -5.92 9.56 1.92
N LEU A 166 -6.30 8.84 0.87
CA LEU A 166 -6.14 9.25 -0.52
C LEU A 166 -7.51 9.60 -1.10
N VAL A 167 -7.57 10.67 -1.87
CA VAL A 167 -8.72 11.05 -2.70
C VAL A 167 -8.23 11.18 -4.12
N ASP A 168 -8.75 10.37 -5.02
CA ASP A 168 -8.35 10.32 -6.43
C ASP A 168 -6.83 10.22 -6.62
N GLY A 169 -6.18 9.40 -5.77
CA GLY A 169 -4.74 9.15 -5.79
C GLY A 169 -3.87 10.17 -5.04
N ASN A 170 -4.44 11.30 -4.62
CA ASN A 170 -3.73 12.36 -3.90
C ASN A 170 -3.95 12.24 -2.38
N ALA A 171 -2.90 12.52 -1.60
CA ALA A 171 -3.04 12.60 -0.15
C ALA A 171 -4.00 13.73 0.25
N ASP A 172 -5.02 13.40 1.06
CA ASP A 172 -6.00 14.36 1.56
C ASP A 172 -6.36 14.04 3.01
N GLY A 173 -6.40 15.08 3.88
CA GLY A 173 -6.61 14.89 5.32
C GLY A 173 -5.34 14.52 6.10
N PRO A 174 -5.49 13.94 7.31
CA PRO A 174 -4.36 13.66 8.20
C PRO A 174 -3.50 12.51 7.70
N TRP A 175 -2.18 12.69 7.81
CA TRP A 175 -1.16 11.69 7.53
C TRP A 175 -0.17 11.59 8.67
N THR A 176 0.28 10.37 8.97
CA THR A 176 1.33 10.07 9.93
C THR A 176 2.40 9.20 9.28
N PHE A 177 3.66 9.46 9.63
CA PHE A 177 4.84 8.77 9.10
C PHE A 177 5.69 8.24 10.25
N TRP A 178 6.28 7.07 10.07
CA TRP A 178 7.16 6.39 11.02
C TRP A 178 8.47 5.99 10.35
N ASP A 179 9.51 5.83 11.13
CA ASP A 179 10.76 5.21 10.69
C ASP A 179 10.70 3.67 10.77
N LYS A 180 11.79 3.01 10.39
CA LYS A 180 11.91 1.54 10.42
C LYS A 180 11.92 0.93 11.83
N ASN A 181 12.06 1.74 12.87
CA ASN A 181 12.02 1.37 14.29
C ASN A 181 10.65 1.65 14.92
N ALA A 182 9.64 2.00 14.11
CA ALA A 182 8.29 2.40 14.53
C ALA A 182 8.24 3.71 15.33
N LEU A 183 9.27 4.54 15.29
CA LEU A 183 9.24 5.87 15.86
C LEU A 183 8.54 6.83 14.89
N LYS A 184 7.60 7.63 15.43
CA LYS A 184 6.93 8.65 14.64
C LYS A 184 7.94 9.74 14.24
N ILE A 185 8.03 10.01 12.94
CA ILE A 185 8.95 11.01 12.38
C ILE A 185 8.25 12.25 11.86
N GLN A 186 6.97 12.13 11.43
CA GLN A 186 6.22 13.27 10.93
C GLN A 186 4.72 13.03 11.01
N GLU A 187 3.95 14.10 11.22
CA GLU A 187 2.50 14.10 11.07
C GLU A 187 2.00 15.49 10.63
N GLY A 188 0.87 15.49 9.95
CA GLY A 188 0.22 16.73 9.51
C GLY A 188 -0.93 16.47 8.55
N ILE A 189 -1.36 17.50 7.88
CA ILE A 189 -2.51 17.47 6.98
C ILE A 189 -2.05 17.72 5.55
N PHE A 190 -2.54 16.91 4.63
CA PHE A 190 -2.48 17.20 3.20
C PHE A 190 -3.84 17.69 2.69
N LYS A 191 -3.79 18.51 1.67
CA LYS A 191 -4.92 18.87 0.83
C LYS A 191 -4.50 18.75 -0.63
N ASP A 192 -5.18 17.89 -1.38
CA ASP A 192 -4.87 17.62 -2.79
C ASP A 192 -3.38 17.28 -3.03
N GLY A 193 -2.76 16.50 -2.14
CA GLY A 193 -1.35 16.10 -2.21
C GLY A 193 -0.35 17.15 -1.70
N ILE A 194 -0.81 18.32 -1.26
CA ILE A 194 0.01 19.45 -0.83
C ILE A 194 -0.08 19.58 0.70
N LYS A 195 1.05 19.81 1.37
CA LYS A 195 1.06 20.06 2.82
C LYS A 195 0.28 21.32 3.15
N GLU A 196 -0.65 21.21 4.11
CA GLU A 196 -1.52 22.29 4.57
C GLU A 196 -1.66 22.25 6.09
N GLY A 197 -1.92 23.40 6.72
CA GLY A 197 -2.14 23.48 8.16
C GLY A 197 -0.95 23.06 9.02
N LYS A 198 -1.23 22.60 10.23
CA LYS A 198 -0.21 22.23 11.21
C LYS A 198 0.55 20.96 10.84
N TRP A 199 1.88 21.03 10.93
CA TRP A 199 2.79 19.89 10.77
C TRP A 199 3.76 19.82 11.93
N THR A 200 4.06 18.60 12.36
CA THR A 200 5.08 18.29 13.36
C THR A 200 6.07 17.29 12.78
N ALA A 201 7.36 17.47 13.05
CA ALA A 201 8.41 16.51 12.70
C ALA A 201 9.30 16.24 13.89
N TRP A 202 9.78 15.00 14.01
CA TRP A 202 10.73 14.51 15.03
C TRP A 202 11.96 13.97 14.32
N PHE A 203 13.14 14.25 14.87
CA PHE A 203 14.43 13.90 14.29
C PHE A 203 15.17 12.89 15.17
N ASP A 204 16.00 12.06 14.56
CA ASP A 204 16.76 10.99 15.25
C ASP A 204 17.71 11.52 16.34
N ASP A 205 18.13 12.79 16.24
CA ASP A 205 18.98 13.45 17.23
C ASP A 205 18.22 13.97 18.47
N GLY A 206 16.94 13.64 18.60
CA GLY A 206 16.06 14.00 19.69
C GLY A 206 15.34 15.33 19.52
N ARG A 207 15.64 16.10 18.48
CA ARG A 207 14.97 17.37 18.21
C ARG A 207 13.56 17.17 17.62
N SER A 208 12.75 18.21 17.73
CA SER A 208 11.46 18.27 17.04
C SER A 208 11.17 19.67 16.50
N THR A 209 10.24 19.76 15.58
CA THR A 209 9.79 21.04 15.02
C THR A 209 8.31 20.99 14.67
N GLU A 210 7.63 22.12 14.82
CA GLU A 210 6.25 22.26 14.34
C GLU A 210 5.97 23.66 13.79
N GLY A 211 4.99 23.75 12.92
CA GLY A 211 4.51 24.99 12.35
C GLY A 211 3.43 24.75 11.33
N HIS A 212 3.08 25.78 10.58
CA HIS A 212 2.04 25.72 9.60
C HIS A 212 2.60 25.75 8.18
N TYR A 213 1.99 24.96 7.31
CA TYR A 213 2.15 25.06 5.86
C TYR A 213 0.91 25.71 5.25
N THR A 214 1.13 26.49 4.23
CA THR A 214 0.08 27.05 3.34
C THR A 214 0.55 26.79 1.91
N ASN A 215 -0.26 26.09 1.13
CA ASN A 215 0.08 25.70 -0.25
C ASN A 215 1.49 25.05 -0.36
N GLY A 216 1.84 24.15 0.56
CA GLY A 216 3.10 23.41 0.57
C GLY A 216 4.33 24.19 1.06
N LYS A 217 4.18 25.46 1.42
CA LYS A 217 5.27 26.32 1.91
C LYS A 217 5.11 26.60 3.39
N LYS A 218 6.24 26.60 4.13
CA LYS A 218 6.25 27.01 5.53
C LYS A 218 5.69 28.45 5.65
N ASN A 219 4.76 28.64 6.58
CA ASN A 219 4.12 29.93 6.84
C ASN A 219 3.87 30.10 8.32
N GLU A 220 3.57 31.32 8.76
CA GLU A 220 3.29 31.63 10.17
C GLU A 220 4.46 31.29 11.13
N THR A 221 4.15 31.03 12.40
CA THR A 221 5.15 30.73 13.43
C THR A 221 5.60 29.29 13.35
N TRP A 222 6.92 29.11 13.31
CA TRP A 222 7.59 27.82 13.46
C TRP A 222 8.40 27.80 14.71
N THR A 223 8.33 26.68 15.43
CA THR A 223 9.12 26.43 16.64
C THR A 223 9.85 25.10 16.48
N SER A 224 11.14 25.10 16.81
CA SER A 224 11.95 23.89 16.98
C SER A 224 12.35 23.75 18.43
N TRP A 225 12.51 22.51 18.87
CA TRP A 225 12.89 22.15 20.22
C TRP A 225 14.10 21.22 20.21
N TRP A 226 14.88 21.29 21.30
CA TRP A 226 16.00 20.39 21.55
C TRP A 226 15.57 18.99 21.96
N ASP A 227 14.27 18.77 22.20
CA ASP A 227 13.71 17.49 22.67
C ASP A 227 12.38 17.14 21.98
N HIS A 228 12.04 15.84 21.96
CA HIS A 228 10.79 15.34 21.42
C HIS A 228 9.57 15.78 22.24
N ASP A 229 9.74 15.98 23.55
CA ASP A 229 8.65 16.37 24.45
C ASP A 229 8.30 17.86 24.33
N ARG A 230 9.09 18.63 23.55
CA ARG A 230 8.86 20.04 23.26
C ARG A 230 8.89 20.92 24.51
N THR A 231 9.81 20.63 25.41
CA THR A 231 9.99 21.37 26.67
C THR A 231 11.03 22.49 26.57
N ARG A 232 12.08 22.30 25.74
CA ARG A 232 13.19 23.25 25.57
C ARG A 232 13.27 23.71 24.11
N LYS A 233 12.90 24.97 23.90
CA LYS A 233 12.99 25.56 22.56
C LYS A 233 14.44 25.61 22.07
N GLU A 234 14.62 25.34 20.77
CA GLU A 234 15.87 25.57 20.02
C GLU A 234 15.79 26.90 19.28
N MET A 235 14.69 27.10 18.55
CA MET A 235 14.46 28.35 17.82
C MET A 235 12.96 28.58 17.59
N GLN A 236 12.58 29.84 17.40
CA GLN A 236 11.22 30.24 17.06
C GLN A 236 11.22 31.52 16.23
N GLY A 237 10.40 31.54 15.20
CA GLY A 237 10.22 32.71 14.36
C GLY A 237 9.14 32.50 13.30
N LYS A 238 9.00 33.45 12.40
CA LYS A 238 7.98 33.41 11.37
C LYS A 238 8.56 33.05 10.02
N TYR A 239 7.78 32.26 9.27
CA TYR A 239 7.95 32.06 7.83
C TYR A 239 6.84 32.78 7.06
N ARG A 240 7.17 33.19 5.85
CA ARG A 240 6.24 33.63 4.80
C ARG A 240 6.71 32.98 3.49
N ASP A 241 5.85 32.23 2.85
CA ASP A 241 6.14 31.53 1.57
C ASP A 241 7.44 30.72 1.57
N GLY A 242 7.77 30.10 2.73
CA GLY A 242 8.96 29.28 2.91
C GLY A 242 10.22 30.03 3.29
N LYS A 243 10.21 31.36 3.32
CA LYS A 243 11.35 32.22 3.73
C LYS A 243 11.19 32.64 5.19
N MET A 244 12.30 32.69 5.94
CA MET A 244 12.35 33.25 7.28
C MET A 244 12.13 34.78 7.19
N ILE A 245 11.28 35.32 8.05
CA ILE A 245 10.99 36.76 8.12
C ILE A 245 11.01 37.25 9.56
N ASP A 246 11.10 38.55 9.75
CA ASP A 246 11.02 39.23 11.05
C ASP A 246 12.10 38.76 12.03
N LYS A 247 11.76 38.71 13.31
CA LYS A 247 12.64 38.27 14.41
C LYS A 247 12.60 36.79 14.58
N TRP A 248 13.82 36.19 14.67
CA TRP A 248 14.01 34.82 15.07
C TRP A 248 14.78 34.75 16.38
N TYR A 249 14.28 33.95 17.31
CA TYR A 249 14.83 33.73 18.64
C TYR A 249 15.53 32.37 18.65
N PHE A 250 16.79 32.34 19.09
CA PHE A 250 17.58 31.14 19.20
C PHE A 250 17.94 30.92 20.67
N TYR A 251 17.79 29.71 21.17
CA TYR A 251 17.97 29.32 22.53
C TYR A 251 19.06 28.27 22.68
N ASP A 252 19.77 28.27 23.80
CA ASP A 252 20.71 27.21 24.17
C ASP A 252 19.97 25.96 24.69
N LYS A 253 20.72 24.86 24.93
CA LYS A 253 20.13 23.61 25.43
C LYS A 253 19.54 23.70 26.83
N ASN A 254 19.82 24.75 27.57
CA ASN A 254 19.26 25.03 28.87
C ASN A 254 17.98 25.88 28.82
N GLY A 255 17.60 26.33 27.61
CA GLY A 255 16.41 27.16 27.35
C GLY A 255 16.66 28.66 27.49
N ASN A 256 17.91 29.10 27.67
CA ASN A 256 18.23 30.53 27.74
C ASN A 256 18.30 31.11 26.32
N LEU A 257 17.77 32.32 26.17
CA LEU A 257 17.90 33.07 24.92
C LEU A 257 19.37 33.37 24.64
N LYS A 258 19.86 32.88 23.51
CA LYS A 258 21.26 33.03 23.06
C LYS A 258 21.43 34.14 22.06
N GLU A 259 20.48 34.27 21.12
CA GLU A 259 20.61 35.17 19.98
C GLU A 259 19.24 35.57 19.44
N ILE A 260 19.16 36.78 18.89
CA ILE A 260 18.04 37.26 18.07
C ILE A 260 18.59 37.65 16.71
N ARG A 261 18.02 37.09 15.66
CA ARG A 261 18.34 37.45 14.26
C ARG A 261 17.12 38.08 13.61
N TYR A 262 17.40 39.02 12.69
CA TYR A 262 16.38 39.70 11.88
C TYR A 262 16.52 39.24 10.45
N PHE A 263 15.43 38.81 9.85
CA PHE A 263 15.35 38.42 8.46
C PHE A 263 14.43 39.38 7.71
N SER A 264 14.94 39.98 6.63
CA SER A 264 14.13 40.85 5.78
C SER A 264 13.36 39.99 4.76
N PRO A 265 12.08 40.31 4.49
CA PRO A 265 11.34 39.62 3.44
C PRO A 265 11.83 39.93 2.02
N ASP A 266 12.65 40.96 1.82
CA ASP A 266 12.93 41.61 0.52
C ASP A 266 14.33 41.37 -0.05
N PHE A 267 15.12 40.41 0.47
CA PHE A 267 16.42 40.06 -0.14
C PHE A 267 16.38 38.70 -0.82
N ASP A 268 16.23 38.73 -2.12
CA ASP A 268 16.80 37.77 -3.08
C ASP A 268 18.15 38.26 -3.59
#